data_466ab515ffd784d0311e5bc4c76c95a9
#
_entry.id   466ab515ffd784d0311e5bc4c76c95a9
#
_cell.length_a   1.000
_cell.length_b   1.000
_cell.length_c   1.000
_cell.angle_alpha   90.00
_cell.angle_beta   90.00
_cell.angle_gamma   90.00
#
_symmetry.space_group_name_H-M   'P 1'
#
loop_
_entity.id
_entity.type
_entity.pdbx_description
1 polymer ?
#
loop_
_entity_poly.entity_id
_entity_poly.type
_entity_poly.pdbx_seq_one_letter_code
_entity_poly.pdbx_strand_id
1 'polypeptide(L)'
;MSKTSTLPSRLHHTAYVTNDLEATRRFYEEVIGLPLVATWCEADVLFGAERVYCHLFFEIGDGSALAFFKFASPEDQALFGPKMPASPFHHIALNVDQETQEGIEKRIAAAGYTEPATYVLEHGYCRSVYVTDPNGLILEFTRDHPDAKNIGVTRRQNAHADLKRWMAGDHRSNNEYR
;
A
#
# COMPACT_ATOMS: atom_id res chain seq x y z
N MET A 1 34.45 15.05 2.67
CA MET A 1 34.29 13.69 2.13
C MET A 1 32.79 13.42 1.99
N SER A 2 32.31 13.39 0.75
CA SER A 2 30.89 13.11 0.44
C SER A 2 30.62 11.64 0.76
N LYS A 3 29.79 11.36 1.78
CA LYS A 3 29.20 10.04 1.93
C LYS A 3 28.23 9.85 0.75
N THR A 4 28.63 9.10 -0.26
CA THR A 4 27.69 8.55 -1.23
C THR A 4 26.82 7.55 -0.47
N SER A 5 25.73 8.01 0.14
CA SER A 5 24.73 7.10 0.68
C SER A 5 23.99 6.49 -0.51
N THR A 6 24.25 5.22 -0.78
CA THR A 6 23.41 4.45 -1.70
C THR A 6 22.04 4.25 -1.05
N LEU A 7 21.02 4.81 -1.67
CA LEU A 7 19.64 4.58 -1.24
C LEU A 7 19.22 3.14 -1.58
N PRO A 8 18.33 2.50 -0.81
CA PRO A 8 17.64 1.32 -1.27
C PRO A 8 17.01 1.56 -2.64
N SER A 9 17.12 0.60 -3.55
CA SER A 9 16.72 0.77 -4.95
C SER A 9 15.20 0.79 -5.14
N ARG A 10 14.48 -0.03 -4.37
CA ARG A 10 13.03 -0.16 -4.37
C ARG A 10 12.53 -0.84 -3.10
N LEU A 11 11.24 -0.84 -2.87
CA LEU A 11 10.61 -1.73 -1.89
C LEU A 11 10.73 -3.18 -2.42
N HIS A 12 11.20 -4.14 -1.60
CA HIS A 12 11.23 -5.54 -2.02
C HIS A 12 9.83 -6.15 -1.92
N HIS A 13 9.24 -6.13 -0.75
CA HIS A 13 7.85 -6.48 -0.50
C HIS A 13 7.36 -5.85 0.81
N THR A 14 6.04 -5.74 0.94
CA THR A 14 5.37 -5.56 2.23
C THR A 14 4.97 -6.92 2.77
N ALA A 15 4.72 -7.04 4.08
CA ALA A 15 4.22 -8.29 4.65
C ALA A 15 3.11 -8.01 5.67
N TYR A 16 1.99 -8.68 5.47
CA TYR A 16 0.81 -8.64 6.32
C TYR A 16 0.32 -10.05 6.63
N VAL A 17 -0.61 -10.20 7.54
CA VAL A 17 -1.26 -11.48 7.82
C VAL A 17 -2.69 -11.41 7.31
N THR A 18 -3.15 -12.45 6.61
CA THR A 18 -4.54 -12.58 6.19
C THR A 18 -5.28 -13.63 7.00
N ASN A 19 -6.59 -13.45 7.13
CA ASN A 19 -7.47 -14.46 7.69
C ASN A 19 -8.02 -15.42 6.62
N ASP A 20 -8.09 -14.97 5.37
CA ASP A 20 -8.66 -15.73 4.25
C ASP A 20 -7.81 -15.59 3.00
N LEU A 21 -7.12 -16.69 2.64
CA LEU A 21 -6.23 -16.73 1.48
C LEU A 21 -6.98 -16.52 0.17
N GLU A 22 -8.17 -17.13 0.03
CA GLU A 22 -8.93 -17.05 -1.23
C GLU A 22 -9.58 -15.67 -1.39
N ALA A 23 -10.14 -15.08 -0.34
CA ALA A 23 -10.64 -13.73 -0.41
C ALA A 23 -9.52 -12.73 -0.75
N THR A 24 -8.32 -12.91 -0.19
CA THR A 24 -7.14 -12.10 -0.50
C THR A 24 -6.70 -12.29 -1.95
N ARG A 25 -6.56 -13.54 -2.41
CA ARG A 25 -6.21 -13.85 -3.80
C ARG A 25 -7.20 -13.19 -4.78
N ARG A 26 -8.49 -13.40 -4.60
CA ARG A 26 -9.52 -12.83 -5.48
C ARG A 26 -9.48 -11.31 -5.50
N PHE A 27 -9.29 -10.68 -4.35
CA PHE A 27 -9.19 -9.22 -4.29
C PHE A 27 -7.97 -8.73 -5.10
N TYR A 28 -6.78 -9.27 -4.82
CA TYR A 28 -5.55 -8.78 -5.46
C TYR A 28 -5.47 -9.15 -6.93
N GLU A 29 -5.83 -10.36 -7.33
CA GLU A 29 -5.78 -10.78 -8.73
C GLU A 29 -6.97 -10.29 -9.57
N GLU A 30 -8.20 -10.50 -9.09
CA GLU A 30 -9.40 -10.29 -9.92
C GLU A 30 -9.91 -8.85 -9.84
N VAL A 31 -9.86 -8.21 -8.67
CA VAL A 31 -10.33 -6.84 -8.50
C VAL A 31 -9.22 -5.83 -8.80
N ILE A 32 -8.05 -5.98 -8.19
CA ILE A 32 -6.94 -5.03 -8.40
C ILE A 32 -6.20 -5.33 -9.70
N GLY A 33 -5.94 -6.61 -10.01
CA GLY A 33 -5.23 -7.04 -11.21
C GLY A 33 -3.73 -7.23 -10.98
N LEU A 34 -3.30 -7.49 -9.73
CA LEU A 34 -1.92 -7.83 -9.39
C LEU A 34 -1.75 -9.36 -9.44
N PRO A 35 -0.89 -9.91 -10.28
CA PRO A 35 -0.74 -11.37 -10.41
C PRO A 35 -0.12 -11.98 -9.15
N LEU A 36 -0.61 -13.15 -8.73
CA LEU A 36 0.04 -14.00 -7.75
C LEU A 36 1.27 -14.64 -8.39
N VAL A 37 2.47 -14.27 -7.98
CA VAL A 37 3.73 -14.71 -8.60
C VAL A 37 4.48 -15.74 -7.76
N ALA A 38 4.17 -15.85 -6.47
CA ALA A 38 4.76 -16.88 -5.62
C ALA A 38 3.84 -17.23 -4.45
N THR A 39 3.89 -18.51 -4.08
CA THR A 39 3.30 -19.05 -2.86
C THR A 39 4.34 -19.93 -2.19
N TRP A 40 4.90 -19.46 -1.08
CA TRP A 40 5.83 -20.21 -0.26
C TRP A 40 5.07 -20.88 0.88
N CYS A 41 5.29 -22.18 1.08
CA CYS A 41 4.75 -22.94 2.21
C CYS A 41 5.94 -23.45 3.01
N GLU A 42 6.10 -22.97 4.23
CA GLU A 42 7.31 -23.15 5.01
C GLU A 42 7.00 -23.55 6.45
N ALA A 43 7.97 -24.18 7.08
CA ALA A 43 7.98 -24.49 8.51
C ALA A 43 9.31 -24.00 9.08
N ASP A 44 9.27 -22.98 9.94
CA ASP A 44 10.45 -22.36 10.53
C ASP A 44 10.34 -22.27 12.05
N VAL A 45 11.50 -22.32 12.71
CA VAL A 45 11.57 -22.03 14.15
C VAL A 45 11.63 -20.51 14.34
N LEU A 46 10.48 -19.92 14.64
CA LEU A 46 10.32 -18.49 14.84
C LEU A 46 9.72 -18.22 16.23
N PHE A 47 10.28 -17.24 16.94
CA PHE A 47 9.80 -16.80 18.25
C PHE A 47 9.63 -17.96 19.26
N GLY A 48 10.58 -18.91 19.25
CA GLY A 48 10.69 -20.00 20.22
C GLY A 48 9.82 -21.23 19.92
N ALA A 49 9.16 -21.33 18.78
CA ALA A 49 8.41 -22.52 18.36
C ALA A 49 8.45 -22.70 16.83
N GLU A 50 8.20 -23.94 16.38
CA GLU A 50 7.98 -24.20 14.96
C GLU A 50 6.66 -23.57 14.51
N ARG A 51 6.73 -22.81 13.41
CA ARG A 51 5.59 -22.15 12.78
C ARG A 51 5.46 -22.63 11.34
N VAL A 52 4.27 -23.10 11.01
CA VAL A 52 3.92 -23.52 9.65
C VAL A 52 3.02 -22.46 9.04
N TYR A 53 3.42 -21.95 7.87
CA TYR A 53 2.70 -20.87 7.22
C TYR A 53 2.75 -20.94 5.70
N CYS A 54 1.80 -20.24 5.07
CA CYS A 54 1.77 -19.95 3.66
C CYS A 54 2.08 -18.46 3.48
N HIS A 55 2.89 -18.11 2.47
CA HIS A 55 3.29 -16.73 2.17
C HIS A 55 3.04 -16.45 0.69
N LEU A 56 2.02 -15.63 0.40
CA LEU A 56 1.60 -15.22 -0.94
C LEU A 56 2.31 -13.95 -1.35
N PHE A 57 2.65 -13.80 -2.64
CA PHE A 57 3.25 -12.59 -3.22
C PHE A 57 2.48 -12.13 -4.45
N PHE A 58 1.91 -10.93 -4.40
CA PHE A 58 1.25 -10.27 -5.53
C PHE A 58 2.18 -9.20 -6.09
N GLU A 59 2.62 -9.38 -7.34
CA GLU A 59 3.62 -8.53 -7.97
C GLU A 59 3.05 -7.16 -8.37
N ILE A 60 3.86 -6.11 -8.22
CA ILE A 60 3.62 -4.79 -8.80
C ILE A 60 4.67 -4.47 -9.87
N GLY A 61 4.40 -3.46 -10.70
CA GLY A 61 5.10 -3.23 -11.97
C GLY A 61 6.62 -3.04 -11.93
N ASP A 62 7.22 -2.83 -10.77
CA ASP A 62 8.69 -2.73 -10.59
C ASP A 62 9.32 -4.03 -10.06
N GLY A 63 8.54 -5.11 -9.96
CA GLY A 63 8.96 -6.39 -9.40
C GLY A 63 9.00 -6.42 -7.86
N SER A 64 8.48 -5.38 -7.20
CA SER A 64 8.13 -5.44 -5.77
C SER A 64 6.83 -6.24 -5.60
N ALA A 65 6.49 -6.61 -4.36
CA ALA A 65 5.25 -7.33 -4.10
C ALA A 65 4.53 -6.87 -2.84
N LEU A 66 3.21 -7.02 -2.85
CA LEU A 66 2.41 -7.05 -1.64
C LEU A 66 2.30 -8.51 -1.20
N ALA A 67 2.70 -8.80 0.03
CA ALA A 67 2.78 -10.18 0.50
C ALA A 67 1.92 -10.43 1.74
N PHE A 68 1.40 -11.66 1.85
CA PHE A 68 0.47 -12.05 2.91
C PHE A 68 0.81 -13.40 3.48
N PHE A 69 0.89 -13.46 4.80
CA PHE A 69 1.03 -14.69 5.56
C PHE A 69 -0.33 -15.26 5.98
N LYS A 70 -0.41 -16.58 6.04
CA LYS A 70 -1.49 -17.32 6.70
C LYS A 70 -0.87 -18.47 7.48
N PHE A 71 -1.13 -18.55 8.77
CA PHE A 71 -0.63 -19.63 9.61
C PHE A 71 -1.53 -20.85 9.53
N ALA A 72 -0.92 -22.05 9.57
CA ALA A 72 -1.64 -23.32 9.58
C ALA A 72 -2.29 -23.57 10.94
N SER A 73 -1.60 -23.24 12.05
CA SER A 73 -2.11 -23.37 13.40
C SER A 73 -3.12 -22.26 13.72
N PRO A 74 -4.32 -22.59 14.25
CA PRO A 74 -5.27 -21.59 14.74
C PRO A 74 -4.70 -20.70 15.85
N GLU A 75 -3.84 -21.25 16.70
CA GLU A 75 -3.19 -20.52 17.81
C GLU A 75 -2.22 -19.47 17.25
N ASP A 76 -1.39 -19.83 16.26
CA ASP A 76 -0.47 -18.91 15.61
C ASP A 76 -1.25 -17.85 14.82
N GLN A 77 -2.31 -18.26 14.14
CA GLN A 77 -3.18 -17.33 13.44
C GLN A 77 -3.82 -16.32 14.39
N ALA A 78 -4.25 -16.73 15.56
CA ALA A 78 -4.81 -15.85 16.59
C ALA A 78 -3.74 -14.92 17.20
N LEU A 79 -2.51 -15.44 17.38
CA LEU A 79 -1.39 -14.70 17.97
C LEU A 79 -0.85 -13.63 17.01
N PHE A 80 -0.66 -13.98 15.74
CA PHE A 80 -0.03 -13.14 14.71
C PHE A 80 -1.04 -12.55 13.72
N GLY A 81 -2.30 -12.91 13.80
CA GLY A 81 -3.37 -12.48 12.91
C GLY A 81 -3.49 -10.95 12.81
N PRO A 82 -4.19 -10.46 11.78
CA PRO A 82 -4.17 -9.06 11.44
C PRO A 82 -4.68 -8.21 12.60
N LYS A 83 -3.78 -7.41 13.15
CA LYS A 83 -4.10 -6.32 14.09
C LYS A 83 -3.84 -5.01 13.37
N MET A 84 -4.56 -4.80 12.26
CA MET A 84 -4.45 -3.56 11.52
C MET A 84 -5.02 -2.43 12.37
N PRO A 85 -4.24 -1.37 12.68
CA PRO A 85 -4.79 -0.22 13.35
C PRO A 85 -5.86 0.41 12.45
N ALA A 86 -7.05 0.60 12.97
CA ALA A 86 -8.15 1.24 12.27
C ALA A 86 -7.87 2.76 12.12
N SER A 87 -7.07 3.13 11.14
CA SER A 87 -6.84 4.52 10.78
C SER A 87 -6.94 4.68 9.26
N PRO A 88 -7.80 5.57 8.76
CA PRO A 88 -7.92 5.83 7.33
C PRO A 88 -6.66 6.50 6.75
N PHE A 89 -5.72 6.92 7.61
CA PHE A 89 -4.43 7.48 7.18
C PHE A 89 -3.33 6.42 7.04
N HIS A 90 -3.56 5.17 7.47
CA HIS A 90 -2.62 4.07 7.26
C HIS A 90 -2.96 3.35 5.95
N HIS A 91 -2.14 3.56 4.93
CA HIS A 91 -2.38 3.00 3.60
C HIS A 91 -1.06 2.71 2.88
N ILE A 92 -1.15 1.97 1.80
CA ILE A 92 -0.07 1.78 0.82
C ILE A 92 -0.50 2.49 -0.45
N ALA A 93 0.30 3.45 -0.90
CA ALA A 93 0.09 4.14 -2.17
C ALA A 93 0.93 3.50 -3.29
N LEU A 94 0.27 3.18 -4.39
CA LEU A 94 0.86 2.67 -5.61
C LEU A 94 0.68 3.70 -6.73
N ASN A 95 1.77 4.07 -7.38
CA ASN A 95 1.70 4.96 -8.53
C ASN A 95 1.17 4.20 -9.75
N VAL A 96 0.21 4.80 -10.45
CA VAL A 96 -0.42 4.25 -11.65
C VAL A 96 -0.60 5.34 -12.70
N ASP A 97 -0.66 4.96 -13.98
CA ASP A 97 -1.10 5.85 -15.04
C ASP A 97 -2.64 5.98 -15.07
N GLN A 98 -3.13 6.83 -15.96
CA GLN A 98 -4.56 7.11 -16.07
C GLN A 98 -5.37 5.87 -16.48
N GLU A 99 -4.90 5.12 -17.47
CA GLU A 99 -5.59 3.95 -18.00
C GLU A 99 -5.70 2.86 -16.94
N THR A 100 -4.60 2.61 -16.23
CA THR A 100 -4.55 1.65 -15.12
C THR A 100 -5.49 2.06 -13.99
N GLN A 101 -5.49 3.34 -13.59
CA GLN A 101 -6.35 3.85 -12.52
C GLN A 101 -7.83 3.69 -12.88
N GLU A 102 -8.24 4.09 -14.08
CA GLU A 102 -9.62 3.93 -14.57
C GLU A 102 -10.04 2.47 -14.66
N GLY A 103 -9.12 1.58 -15.07
CA GLY A 103 -9.35 0.14 -15.10
C GLY A 103 -9.58 -0.45 -13.70
N ILE A 104 -8.81 -0.01 -12.72
CA ILE A 104 -8.97 -0.41 -11.32
C ILE A 104 -10.32 0.08 -10.77
N GLU A 105 -10.68 1.35 -10.98
CA GLU A 105 -11.98 1.90 -10.56
C GLU A 105 -13.16 1.08 -11.12
N LYS A 106 -13.11 0.71 -12.40
CA LYS A 106 -14.16 -0.11 -13.04
C LYS A 106 -14.27 -1.48 -12.39
N ARG A 107 -13.15 -2.14 -12.07
CA ARG A 107 -13.15 -3.46 -11.42
C ARG A 107 -13.62 -3.37 -9.97
N ILE A 108 -13.21 -2.34 -9.22
CA ILE A 108 -13.68 -2.07 -7.86
C ILE A 108 -15.21 -1.92 -7.86
N ALA A 109 -15.76 -1.10 -8.76
CA ALA A 109 -17.20 -0.90 -8.89
C ALA A 109 -17.92 -2.19 -9.30
N ALA A 110 -17.40 -2.94 -10.27
CA ALA A 110 -17.96 -4.22 -10.73
C ALA A 110 -17.96 -5.30 -9.63
N ALA A 111 -16.98 -5.25 -8.71
CA ALA A 111 -16.91 -6.13 -7.54
C ALA A 111 -17.84 -5.68 -6.39
N GLY A 112 -18.58 -4.58 -6.56
CA GLY A 112 -19.60 -4.11 -5.59
C GLY A 112 -19.04 -3.28 -4.44
N TYR A 113 -17.80 -2.80 -4.52
CA TYR A 113 -17.27 -1.88 -3.51
C TYR A 113 -17.91 -0.50 -3.64
N THR A 114 -18.36 0.04 -2.52
CA THR A 114 -18.98 1.37 -2.40
C THR A 114 -18.41 2.12 -1.20
N GLU A 115 -18.69 3.40 -1.07
CA GLU A 115 -18.34 4.16 0.13
C GLU A 115 -18.92 3.50 1.40
N PRO A 116 -18.16 3.48 2.50
CA PRO A 116 -16.83 4.06 2.68
C PRO A 116 -15.65 3.14 2.34
N ALA A 117 -15.91 1.93 1.79
CA ALA A 117 -14.85 0.96 1.47
C ALA A 117 -14.01 1.38 0.27
N THR A 118 -14.50 2.29 -0.57
CA THR A 118 -13.76 2.93 -1.67
C THR A 118 -14.18 4.38 -1.81
N TYR A 119 -13.24 5.25 -2.16
CA TYR A 119 -13.49 6.68 -2.40
C TYR A 119 -12.37 7.30 -3.24
N VAL A 120 -12.60 8.49 -3.78
CA VAL A 120 -11.66 9.23 -4.61
C VAL A 120 -11.33 10.56 -3.96
N LEU A 121 -10.05 10.94 -3.95
CA LEU A 121 -9.60 12.27 -3.54
C LEU A 121 -8.79 12.96 -4.65
N GLU A 122 -9.15 14.22 -4.90
CA GLU A 122 -8.37 15.14 -5.74
C GLU A 122 -7.49 16.00 -4.85
N HIS A 123 -6.19 15.75 -4.86
CA HIS A 123 -5.22 16.51 -4.07
C HIS A 123 -4.68 17.75 -4.80
N GLY A 124 -5.00 17.90 -6.08
CA GLY A 124 -4.48 18.94 -6.97
C GLY A 124 -3.12 18.57 -7.56
N TYR A 125 -2.21 18.05 -6.77
CA TYR A 125 -0.91 17.52 -7.24
C TYR A 125 -0.96 16.03 -7.62
N CYS A 126 -2.02 15.32 -7.28
CA CYS A 126 -2.32 13.95 -7.69
C CYS A 126 -3.81 13.65 -7.52
N ARG A 127 -4.27 12.61 -8.21
CA ARG A 127 -5.60 12.02 -8.02
C ARG A 127 -5.45 10.62 -7.48
N SER A 128 -6.17 10.30 -6.40
CA SER A 128 -6.04 9.04 -5.69
C SER A 128 -7.38 8.32 -5.56
N VAL A 129 -7.35 7.02 -5.85
CA VAL A 129 -8.47 6.08 -5.62
C VAL A 129 -8.09 5.19 -4.46
N TYR A 130 -8.92 5.15 -3.44
CA TYR A 130 -8.72 4.34 -2.24
C TYR A 130 -9.68 3.15 -2.24
N VAL A 131 -9.20 2.00 -1.77
CA VAL A 131 -10.03 0.82 -1.53
C VAL A 131 -9.51 0.04 -0.34
N THR A 132 -10.41 -0.46 0.49
CA THR A 132 -10.09 -1.32 1.63
C THR A 132 -10.11 -2.78 1.21
N ASP A 133 -9.03 -3.50 1.44
CA ASP A 133 -8.91 -4.93 1.16
C ASP A 133 -9.71 -5.79 2.17
N PRO A 134 -9.88 -7.12 1.95
CA PRO A 134 -10.59 -8.01 2.87
C PRO A 134 -9.98 -8.11 4.28
N ASN A 135 -8.75 -7.65 4.48
CA ASN A 135 -8.04 -7.67 5.77
C ASN A 135 -8.11 -6.32 6.50
N GLY A 136 -8.69 -5.28 5.88
CA GLY A 136 -8.76 -3.93 6.42
C GLY A 136 -7.56 -3.04 6.02
N LEU A 137 -6.67 -3.51 5.14
CA LEU A 137 -5.60 -2.70 4.57
C LEU A 137 -6.17 -1.75 3.52
N ILE A 138 -5.82 -0.48 3.62
CA ILE A 138 -6.21 0.50 2.62
C ILE A 138 -5.11 0.58 1.55
N LEU A 139 -5.52 0.40 0.29
CA LEU A 139 -4.70 0.67 -0.88
C LEU A 139 -5.10 2.01 -1.47
N GLU A 140 -4.11 2.76 -1.90
CA GLU A 140 -4.26 4.00 -2.65
C GLU A 140 -3.62 3.80 -4.04
N PHE A 141 -4.37 4.08 -5.10
CA PHE A 141 -3.87 4.10 -6.48
C PHE A 141 -3.77 5.55 -6.92
N THR A 142 -2.54 6.06 -6.93
CA THR A 142 -2.26 7.49 -7.15
C THR A 142 -1.77 7.73 -8.56
N ARG A 143 -2.42 8.65 -9.25
CA ARG A 143 -1.97 9.21 -10.52
C ARG A 143 -1.41 10.61 -10.28
N ASP A 144 -0.15 10.78 -10.60
CA ASP A 144 0.54 12.04 -10.45
C ASP A 144 0.00 13.14 -11.39
N HIS A 145 0.13 14.38 -10.96
CA HIS A 145 -0.07 15.55 -11.83
C HIS A 145 0.96 15.55 -12.99
N PRO A 146 0.61 16.02 -14.20
CA PRO A 146 1.57 16.09 -15.31
C PRO A 146 2.86 16.82 -14.96
N ASP A 147 2.82 17.79 -14.07
CA ASP A 147 3.98 18.55 -13.60
C ASP A 147 4.62 18.01 -12.30
N ALA A 148 4.32 16.76 -11.94
CA ALA A 148 4.77 16.14 -10.66
C ALA A 148 6.29 16.24 -10.45
N LYS A 149 7.07 16.18 -11.52
CA LYS A 149 8.53 16.31 -11.46
C LYS A 149 8.97 17.67 -10.88
N ASN A 150 8.41 18.78 -11.39
CA ASN A 150 8.74 20.12 -10.91
C ASN A 150 8.18 20.36 -9.51
N ILE A 151 6.94 19.91 -9.27
CA ILE A 151 6.32 19.91 -7.93
C ILE A 151 7.25 19.20 -6.92
N GLY A 152 7.74 18.01 -7.26
CA GLY A 152 8.65 17.23 -6.43
C GLY A 152 9.98 17.95 -6.13
N VAL A 153 10.54 18.67 -7.09
CA VAL A 153 11.77 19.48 -6.88
C VAL A 153 11.51 20.55 -5.83
N THR A 154 10.44 21.32 -5.97
CA THR A 154 10.07 22.39 -5.04
C THR A 154 9.78 21.84 -3.64
N ARG A 155 9.01 20.75 -3.55
CA ARG A 155 8.69 20.11 -2.25
C ARG A 155 9.95 19.59 -1.56
N ARG A 156 10.88 18.99 -2.28
CA ARG A 156 12.16 18.53 -1.73
C ARG A 156 13.00 19.67 -1.16
N GLN A 157 13.06 20.81 -1.87
CA GLN A 157 13.79 21.98 -1.39
C GLN A 157 13.22 22.53 -0.09
N ASN A 158 11.90 22.53 0.06
CA ASN A 158 11.19 23.13 1.19
C ASN A 158 10.90 22.14 2.34
N ALA A 159 11.10 20.83 2.16
CA ALA A 159 10.65 19.78 3.06
C ALA A 159 11.02 20.01 4.53
N HIS A 160 12.27 20.36 4.82
CA HIS A 160 12.73 20.60 6.19
C HIS A 160 12.20 21.93 6.77
N ALA A 161 12.06 22.96 5.95
CA ALA A 161 11.52 24.24 6.37
C ALA A 161 10.03 24.11 6.72
N ASP A 162 9.27 23.43 5.87
CA ASP A 162 7.84 23.17 6.09
C ASP A 162 7.60 22.30 7.32
N LEU A 163 8.42 21.25 7.52
CA LEU A 163 8.34 20.43 8.74
C LEU A 163 8.62 21.27 9.99
N LYS A 164 9.68 22.11 9.97
CA LYS A 164 10.01 22.98 11.09
C LYS A 164 8.89 23.98 11.40
N ARG A 165 8.30 24.57 10.36
CA ARG A 165 7.14 25.47 10.48
C ARG A 165 5.96 24.77 11.15
N TRP A 166 5.61 23.57 10.69
CA TRP A 166 4.52 22.77 11.29
C TRP A 166 4.75 22.47 12.76
N MET A 167 5.97 22.00 13.12
CA MET A 167 6.34 21.71 14.52
C MET A 167 6.32 22.97 15.42
N ALA A 168 6.48 24.15 14.85
CA ALA A 168 6.38 25.43 15.56
C ALA A 168 4.93 25.94 15.73
N GLY A 169 3.93 25.14 15.31
CA GLY A 169 2.50 25.47 15.46
C GLY A 169 1.89 26.24 14.29
N ASP A 170 2.63 26.49 13.21
CA ASP A 170 2.05 27.04 11.99
C ASP A 170 1.54 25.93 11.10
N HIS A 171 0.24 25.64 11.20
CA HIS A 171 -0.44 24.53 10.52
C HIS A 171 -1.16 24.94 9.22
N ARG A 172 -0.83 26.09 8.64
CA ARG A 172 -1.41 26.52 7.37
C ARG A 172 -1.00 25.56 6.25
N SER A 173 -1.94 25.29 5.34
CA SER A 173 -1.66 24.50 4.15
C SER A 173 -0.51 25.14 3.34
N ASN A 174 0.34 24.29 2.78
CA ASN A 174 1.31 24.66 1.76
C ASN A 174 0.97 24.03 0.39
N ASN A 175 -0.25 23.46 0.26
CA ASN A 175 -0.72 22.90 -1.00
C ASN A 175 -1.33 24.02 -1.86
N GLU A 176 -0.60 24.43 -2.88
CA GLU A 176 -0.96 25.50 -3.83
C GLU A 176 -1.78 24.99 -5.02
N TYR A 177 -2.02 23.67 -5.09
CA TYR A 177 -2.66 23.01 -6.24
C TYR A 177 -4.13 22.65 -5.98
N ARG A 178 -4.65 22.96 -4.79
CA ARG A 178 -6.00 22.60 -4.36
C ARG A 178 -6.80 23.82 -3.94
#